data_c35970020e93b951a54d1430024cbbe9
#
_entry.id   c35970020e93b951a54d1430024cbbe9
#
_cell.length_a   1.000
_cell.length_b   1.000
_cell.length_c   1.000
_cell.angle_alpha   90.00
_cell.angle_beta   90.00
_cell.angle_gamma   90.00
#
_symmetry.space_group_name_H-M   'P 1'
#
loop_
_entity.id
_entity.type
_entity.pdbx_description
1 polymer ?
#
loop_
_entity_poly.entity_id
_entity_poly.type
_entity_poly.pdbx_seq_one_letter_code
_entity_poly.pdbx_strand_id
1 'polypeptide(L)'
;VLFAKSTYVKKKNVPFVKKDDLKVSVMKIRGMATVKEVLDDGHTIIVDWKKEYIDREWFFFTGQETIWFPSDIKYRTKETNQLIKFAASDEIIIQDYDYFLNHPNWKKYKKLESETMLRNDFLFNYSGILKKSKNLILRGAPGTGKTYLAKEIAMELTGGNEDQIGCVQFHPSYDYTDFVEGL
;
A
#
# COMPACT_ATOMS: atom_id res chain seq x y z
N VAL A 1 -19.58 3.09 -17.73
CA VAL A 1 -18.13 2.86 -17.58
C VAL A 1 -17.93 1.47 -17.03
N LEU A 2 -16.92 0.77 -17.54
CA LEU A 2 -16.48 -0.54 -17.08
C LEU A 2 -15.08 -0.46 -16.50
N PHE A 3 -14.81 -1.32 -15.52
CA PHE A 3 -13.45 -1.48 -14.99
C PHE A 3 -13.03 -2.95 -15.12
N ALA A 4 -11.84 -3.18 -15.68
CA ALA A 4 -11.21 -4.48 -15.62
C ALA A 4 -10.59 -4.65 -14.22
N LYS A 5 -10.96 -5.74 -13.54
CA LYS A 5 -10.42 -6.07 -12.21
C LYS A 5 -9.87 -7.49 -12.17
N SER A 6 -8.92 -7.74 -11.26
CA SER A 6 -8.54 -9.11 -10.92
C SER A 6 -9.56 -9.74 -9.97
N THR A 7 -9.53 -11.04 -9.82
CA THR A 7 -10.05 -11.69 -8.61
C THR A 7 -9.34 -11.15 -7.39
N TYR A 8 -9.99 -11.16 -6.22
CA TYR A 8 -9.29 -10.74 -5.01
C TYR A 8 -8.32 -11.83 -4.53
N VAL A 9 -7.25 -11.38 -3.93
CA VAL A 9 -6.28 -12.23 -3.23
C VAL A 9 -6.14 -11.77 -1.78
N LYS A 10 -5.60 -12.64 -0.93
CA LYS A 10 -5.23 -12.28 0.44
C LYS A 10 -3.77 -11.84 0.45
N LYS A 11 -3.53 -10.56 0.68
CA LYS A 11 -2.19 -9.96 0.69
C LYS A 11 -1.74 -9.68 2.13
N LYS A 12 -0.50 -10.02 2.43
CA LYS A 12 0.24 -9.54 3.61
C LYS A 12 0.95 -8.22 3.27
N ASN A 13 1.51 -7.57 4.26
CA ASN A 13 2.31 -6.33 4.10
C ASN A 13 1.57 -5.25 3.31
N VAL A 14 0.36 -4.94 3.77
CA VAL A 14 -0.46 -3.87 3.18
C VAL A 14 -0.05 -2.50 3.74
N PRO A 15 -0.31 -1.38 3.01
CA PRO A 15 0.20 -0.06 3.38
C PRO A 15 -0.19 0.42 4.78
N PHE A 16 -1.32 -0.03 5.30
CA PHE A 16 -1.89 0.40 6.57
C PHE A 16 -1.67 -0.59 7.73
N VAL A 17 -1.09 -1.77 7.47
CA VAL A 17 -0.77 -2.79 8.51
C VAL A 17 0.49 -3.55 8.13
N LYS A 18 1.49 -3.54 9.05
CA LYS A 18 2.77 -4.24 8.87
C LYS A 18 2.89 -5.48 9.78
N LYS A 19 1.82 -6.22 10.02
CA LYS A 19 1.87 -7.45 10.82
C LYS A 19 1.87 -8.66 9.91
N ASP A 20 2.85 -9.54 10.06
CA ASP A 20 3.11 -10.67 9.15
C ASP A 20 1.95 -11.64 8.97
N ASP A 21 1.09 -11.76 9.96
CA ASP A 21 -0.05 -12.70 9.96
C ASP A 21 -1.33 -12.08 9.39
N LEU A 22 -1.38 -10.75 9.24
CA LEU A 22 -2.58 -10.09 8.76
C LEU A 22 -2.69 -10.21 7.24
N LYS A 23 -3.77 -10.84 6.79
CA LYS A 23 -4.10 -10.96 5.38
C LYS A 23 -5.35 -10.16 5.07
N VAL A 24 -5.21 -9.13 4.26
CA VAL A 24 -6.32 -8.28 3.81
C VAL A 24 -6.72 -8.66 2.39
N SER A 25 -8.03 -8.61 2.10
CA SER A 25 -8.51 -8.80 0.74
C SER A 25 -8.11 -7.61 -0.13
N VAL A 26 -7.48 -7.88 -1.25
CA VAL A 26 -7.08 -6.88 -2.24
C VAL A 26 -7.47 -7.34 -3.63
N MET A 27 -7.97 -6.44 -4.46
CA MET A 27 -8.15 -6.64 -5.89
C MET A 27 -7.36 -5.57 -6.64
N LYS A 28 -6.89 -5.91 -7.84
CA LYS A 28 -6.26 -4.94 -8.75
C LYS A 28 -7.29 -4.46 -9.76
N ILE A 29 -7.36 -3.17 -9.95
CA ILE A 29 -8.09 -2.54 -11.05
C ILE A 29 -7.06 -2.28 -12.14
N ARG A 30 -7.27 -2.85 -13.33
CA ARG A 30 -6.28 -2.92 -14.41
C ARG A 30 -6.65 -2.10 -15.63
N GLY A 31 -7.85 -1.59 -15.70
CA GLY A 31 -8.30 -0.82 -16.84
C GLY A 31 -9.65 -0.19 -16.61
N MET A 32 -9.91 0.86 -17.38
CA MET A 32 -11.20 1.54 -17.47
C MET A 32 -11.62 1.63 -18.93
N ALA A 33 -12.89 1.37 -19.21
CA ALA A 33 -13.45 1.50 -20.52
C ALA A 33 -14.79 2.23 -20.51
N THR A 34 -15.10 2.90 -21.61
CA THR A 34 -16.42 3.46 -21.89
C THR A 34 -17.18 2.53 -22.81
N VAL A 35 -18.41 2.18 -22.45
CA VAL A 35 -19.29 1.41 -23.32
C VAL A 35 -19.71 2.28 -24.49
N LYS A 36 -19.43 1.84 -25.71
CA LYS A 36 -19.85 2.49 -26.95
C LYS A 36 -21.18 1.95 -27.44
N GLU A 37 -21.33 0.64 -27.41
CA GLU A 37 -22.50 -0.03 -27.96
C GLU A 37 -22.79 -1.30 -27.18
N VAL A 38 -24.05 -1.64 -27.05
CA VAL A 38 -24.54 -2.92 -26.56
C VAL A 38 -25.23 -3.60 -27.71
N LEU A 39 -24.75 -4.75 -28.14
CA LEU A 39 -25.34 -5.46 -29.26
C LEU A 39 -26.65 -6.17 -28.86
N ASP A 40 -27.55 -6.35 -29.83
CA ASP A 40 -28.85 -6.96 -29.60
C ASP A 40 -28.78 -8.47 -29.26
N ASP A 41 -27.61 -9.09 -29.35
CA ASP A 41 -27.37 -10.48 -28.95
C ASP A 41 -27.47 -10.69 -27.41
N GLY A 42 -27.55 -9.62 -26.62
CA GLY A 42 -27.65 -9.65 -25.16
C GLY A 42 -26.36 -10.10 -24.44
N HIS A 43 -25.30 -10.35 -25.17
CA HIS A 43 -24.04 -10.90 -24.65
C HIS A 43 -22.81 -10.08 -25.00
N THR A 44 -22.86 -9.24 -26.03
CA THR A 44 -21.71 -8.49 -26.54
C THR A 44 -21.85 -7.01 -26.29
N ILE A 45 -20.79 -6.42 -25.76
CA ILE A 45 -20.64 -4.97 -25.59
C ILE A 45 -19.37 -4.50 -26.29
N ILE A 46 -19.47 -3.40 -27.03
CA ILE A 46 -18.32 -2.73 -27.64
C ILE A 46 -17.85 -1.63 -26.70
N VAL A 47 -16.57 -1.65 -26.37
CA VAL A 47 -15.98 -0.72 -25.41
C VAL A 47 -14.76 -0.04 -25.98
N ASP A 48 -14.50 1.17 -25.49
CA ASP A 48 -13.27 1.92 -25.75
C ASP A 48 -12.43 1.94 -24.50
N TRP A 49 -11.30 1.24 -24.53
CA TRP A 49 -10.38 1.15 -23.40
C TRP A 49 -9.51 2.41 -23.31
N LYS A 50 -9.35 2.92 -22.09
CA LYS A 50 -8.38 3.97 -21.81
C LYS A 50 -6.96 3.44 -22.06
N LYS A 51 -6.22 4.09 -22.97
CA LYS A 51 -4.91 3.62 -23.44
C LYS A 51 -3.85 3.59 -22.35
N GLU A 52 -3.88 4.57 -21.47
CA GLU A 52 -2.93 4.70 -20.37
C GLU A 52 -3.68 4.56 -19.05
N TYR A 53 -3.67 3.38 -18.47
CA TYR A 53 -4.26 3.13 -17.17
C TYR A 53 -3.24 2.47 -16.25
N ILE A 54 -2.99 3.09 -15.10
CA ILE A 54 -2.06 2.58 -14.10
C ILE A 54 -2.80 1.60 -13.20
N ASP A 55 -2.29 0.38 -13.05
CA ASP A 55 -2.81 -0.65 -12.15
C ASP A 55 -2.92 -0.09 -10.72
N ARG A 56 -4.07 -0.33 -10.08
CA ARG A 56 -4.35 0.16 -8.72
C ARG A 56 -4.80 -0.96 -7.82
N GLU A 57 -4.32 -0.96 -6.59
CA GLU A 57 -4.74 -1.91 -5.57
C GLU A 57 -5.85 -1.30 -4.71
N TRP A 58 -6.97 -2.01 -4.61
CA TRP A 58 -8.11 -1.66 -3.78
C TRP A 58 -8.32 -2.71 -2.69
N PHE A 59 -8.45 -2.27 -1.46
CA PHE A 59 -8.50 -3.10 -0.28
C PHE A 59 -9.89 -3.17 0.35
N PHE A 60 -10.14 -4.19 1.16
CA PHE A 60 -11.35 -4.45 1.95
C PHE A 60 -12.59 -4.81 1.14
N PHE A 61 -13.16 -3.88 0.43
CA PHE A 61 -14.40 -4.03 -0.35
C PHE A 61 -14.08 -4.59 -1.74
N THR A 62 -14.05 -5.93 -1.83
CA THR A 62 -13.61 -6.65 -3.04
C THR A 62 -14.71 -7.60 -3.52
N GLY A 63 -14.99 -7.62 -4.82
CA GLY A 63 -15.95 -8.53 -5.46
C GLY A 63 -15.29 -9.84 -5.88
N GLN A 64 -15.99 -10.95 -5.68
CA GLN A 64 -15.55 -12.30 -6.10
C GLN A 64 -16.03 -12.64 -7.51
N GLU A 65 -17.18 -12.10 -7.90
CA GLU A 65 -17.83 -12.41 -9.16
C GLU A 65 -16.97 -11.99 -10.36
N THR A 66 -17.08 -12.74 -11.46
CA THR A 66 -16.46 -12.40 -12.75
C THR A 66 -17.00 -11.08 -13.28
N ILE A 67 -18.33 -10.92 -13.25
CA ILE A 67 -19.02 -9.66 -13.53
C ILE A 67 -19.61 -9.17 -12.22
N TRP A 68 -19.21 -8.00 -11.77
CA TRP A 68 -19.63 -7.41 -10.51
C TRP A 68 -20.27 -6.04 -10.76
N PHE A 69 -21.51 -5.88 -10.31
CA PHE A 69 -22.26 -4.63 -10.34
C PHE A 69 -22.31 -4.02 -8.93
N PRO A 70 -21.36 -3.16 -8.55
CA PRO A 70 -21.32 -2.59 -7.21
C PRO A 70 -22.56 -1.76 -6.86
N SER A 71 -23.26 -1.22 -7.89
CA SER A 71 -24.49 -0.44 -7.72
C SER A 71 -25.68 -1.24 -7.22
N ASP A 72 -25.69 -2.56 -7.45
CA ASP A 72 -26.79 -3.45 -7.03
C ASP A 72 -26.72 -3.78 -5.52
N ILE A 73 -25.66 -3.37 -4.86
CA ILE A 73 -25.50 -3.56 -3.42
C ILE A 73 -26.19 -2.42 -2.67
N LYS A 74 -27.51 -2.56 -2.51
CA LYS A 74 -28.44 -1.60 -1.88
C LYS A 74 -27.97 -0.96 -0.56
N TYR A 75 -27.03 -1.57 0.15
CA TYR A 75 -26.58 -1.14 1.47
C TYR A 75 -25.13 -0.65 1.52
N ARG A 76 -24.44 -0.49 0.36
CA ARG A 76 -23.03 -0.12 0.31
C ARG A 76 -22.73 0.97 -0.74
N THR A 77 -23.64 1.93 -0.85
CA THR A 77 -23.53 3.02 -1.84
C THR A 77 -22.27 3.86 -1.63
N LYS A 78 -21.86 4.06 -0.37
CA LYS A 78 -20.68 4.88 -0.05
C LYS A 78 -19.38 4.19 -0.44
N GLU A 79 -19.24 2.89 -0.16
CA GLU A 79 -18.09 2.07 -0.55
C GLU A 79 -17.99 1.98 -2.08
N THR A 80 -19.11 1.78 -2.75
CA THR A 80 -19.20 1.77 -4.21
C THR A 80 -18.76 3.09 -4.81
N ASN A 81 -19.24 4.21 -4.29
CA ASN A 81 -18.88 5.54 -4.77
C ASN A 81 -17.38 5.84 -4.56
N GLN A 82 -16.83 5.43 -3.42
CA GLN A 82 -15.39 5.56 -3.17
C GLN A 82 -14.57 4.72 -4.15
N LEU A 83 -14.99 3.46 -4.41
CA LEU A 83 -14.35 2.58 -5.37
C LEU A 83 -14.37 3.16 -6.78
N ILE A 84 -15.55 3.63 -7.25
CA ILE A 84 -15.68 4.23 -8.58
C ILE A 84 -14.80 5.48 -8.70
N LYS A 85 -14.83 6.37 -7.71
CA LYS A 85 -13.99 7.57 -7.69
C LYS A 85 -12.51 7.22 -7.75
N PHE A 86 -12.07 6.24 -6.96
CA PHE A 86 -10.70 5.75 -6.94
C PHE A 86 -10.28 5.14 -8.28
N ALA A 87 -11.16 4.31 -8.88
CA ALA A 87 -10.88 3.62 -10.13
C ALA A 87 -10.88 4.57 -11.34
N ALA A 88 -11.73 5.59 -11.35
CA ALA A 88 -11.92 6.50 -12.49
C ALA A 88 -10.96 7.71 -12.48
N SER A 89 -10.31 8.01 -11.37
CA SER A 89 -9.45 9.20 -11.27
C SER A 89 -8.26 9.12 -12.22
N ASP A 90 -7.89 10.25 -12.80
CA ASP A 90 -6.65 10.42 -13.57
C ASP A 90 -5.44 10.65 -12.65
N GLU A 91 -5.69 11.10 -11.44
CA GLU A 91 -4.67 11.30 -10.41
C GLU A 91 -4.48 10.05 -9.55
N ILE A 92 -3.32 9.93 -8.93
CA ILE A 92 -3.06 8.89 -7.92
C ILE A 92 -3.80 9.27 -6.65
N ILE A 93 -4.98 8.68 -6.44
CA ILE A 93 -5.76 8.85 -5.22
C ILE A 93 -5.41 7.72 -4.25
N ILE A 94 -5.22 8.05 -3.00
CA ILE A 94 -5.08 7.06 -1.92
C ILE A 94 -6.48 6.67 -1.44
N GLN A 95 -6.71 5.38 -1.23
CA GLN A 95 -7.95 4.87 -0.65
C GLN A 95 -8.11 5.42 0.78
N ASP A 96 -9.33 5.81 1.14
CA ASP A 96 -9.67 6.24 2.51
C ASP A 96 -9.71 5.03 3.45
N TYR A 97 -8.52 4.63 3.94
CA TYR A 97 -8.40 3.49 4.86
C TYR A 97 -9.13 3.71 6.17
N ASP A 98 -9.17 4.93 6.68
CA ASP A 98 -9.84 5.28 7.94
C ASP A 98 -11.33 4.98 7.89
N TYR A 99 -11.97 5.30 6.77
CA TYR A 99 -13.36 4.96 6.56
C TYR A 99 -13.61 3.45 6.69
N PHE A 100 -12.80 2.64 6.01
CA PHE A 100 -12.96 1.18 6.03
C PHE A 100 -12.65 0.58 7.39
N LEU A 101 -11.61 1.05 8.06
CA LEU A 101 -11.18 0.58 9.38
C LEU A 101 -12.17 0.95 10.49
N ASN A 102 -12.95 2.01 10.32
CA ASN A 102 -14.05 2.37 11.21
C ASN A 102 -15.37 1.65 10.87
N HIS A 103 -15.47 1.03 9.69
CA HIS A 103 -16.68 0.34 9.27
C HIS A 103 -16.86 -1.00 10.00
N PRO A 104 -18.11 -1.38 10.42
CA PRO A 104 -18.37 -2.61 11.18
C PRO A 104 -17.79 -3.89 10.57
N ASN A 105 -17.79 -4.01 9.25
CA ASN A 105 -17.31 -5.20 8.53
C ASN A 105 -15.80 -5.37 8.59
N TRP A 106 -15.05 -4.29 8.78
CA TRP A 106 -13.58 -4.29 8.75
C TRP A 106 -12.93 -3.79 10.02
N LYS A 107 -13.72 -3.34 11.02
CA LYS A 107 -13.20 -2.86 12.31
C LYS A 107 -12.28 -3.85 13.04
N LYS A 108 -12.30 -5.13 12.68
CA LYS A 108 -11.38 -6.14 13.20
C LYS A 108 -9.91 -5.83 12.91
N TYR A 109 -9.65 -5.01 11.89
CA TYR A 109 -8.31 -4.57 11.51
C TYR A 109 -7.86 -3.31 12.28
N LYS A 110 -8.78 -2.57 12.88
CA LYS A 110 -8.54 -1.28 13.55
C LYS A 110 -7.57 -1.37 14.74
N LYS A 111 -7.64 -2.46 15.52
CA LYS A 111 -6.76 -2.66 16.70
C LYS A 111 -5.27 -2.80 16.31
N LEU A 112 -5.00 -3.25 15.09
CA LEU A 112 -3.66 -3.38 14.53
C LEU A 112 -3.18 -2.06 13.93
N GLU A 113 -4.11 -1.22 13.48
CA GLU A 113 -3.84 0.09 12.92
C GLU A 113 -3.28 1.06 13.96
N SER A 114 -3.82 1.11 15.18
CA SER A 114 -3.34 2.04 16.20
C SER A 114 -1.85 1.86 16.51
N GLU A 115 -1.37 0.62 16.54
CA GLU A 115 0.06 0.32 16.70
C GLU A 115 0.88 0.70 15.45
N THR A 116 0.28 0.55 14.27
CA THR A 116 0.93 0.81 12.98
C THR A 116 0.95 2.28 12.63
N MET A 117 -0.10 3.05 12.95
CA MET A 117 -0.11 4.51 12.76
C MET A 117 0.96 5.18 13.60
N LEU A 118 1.02 4.88 14.89
CA LEU A 118 2.08 5.40 15.77
C LEU A 118 3.47 5.07 15.24
N ARG A 119 3.65 3.88 14.69
CA ARG A 119 4.92 3.45 14.11
C ARG A 119 5.23 4.15 12.78
N ASN A 120 4.24 4.32 11.90
CA ASN A 120 4.42 5.00 10.62
C ASN A 120 4.68 6.49 10.81
N ASP A 121 3.98 7.17 11.72
CA ASP A 121 4.25 8.56 12.06
C ASP A 121 5.65 8.72 12.65
N PHE A 122 6.06 7.76 13.47
CA PHE A 122 7.39 7.72 14.05
C PHE A 122 8.47 7.54 12.96
N LEU A 123 8.33 6.57 12.06
CA LEU A 123 9.26 6.35 10.96
C LEU A 123 9.29 7.53 9.97
N PHE A 124 8.14 8.11 9.66
CA PHE A 124 8.03 9.28 8.80
C PHE A 124 8.78 10.48 9.39
N ASN A 125 8.67 10.70 10.70
CA ASN A 125 9.42 11.76 11.40
C ASN A 125 10.93 11.55 11.29
N TYR A 126 11.43 10.33 11.52
CA TYR A 126 12.87 10.02 11.41
C TYR A 126 13.39 10.10 9.98
N SER A 127 12.63 9.61 9.00
CA SER A 127 12.99 9.72 7.59
C SER A 127 13.02 11.17 7.13
N GLY A 128 12.11 12.01 7.61
CA GLY A 128 12.10 13.45 7.37
C GLY A 128 13.33 14.16 7.95
N ILE A 129 13.71 13.83 9.19
CA ILE A 129 14.92 14.35 9.84
C ILE A 129 16.16 13.91 9.03
N LEU A 130 16.26 12.63 8.68
CA LEU A 130 17.40 12.10 7.94
C LEU A 130 17.54 12.71 6.54
N LYS A 131 16.45 12.92 5.82
CA LYS A 131 16.45 13.64 4.53
C LYS A 131 17.01 15.05 4.64
N LYS A 132 16.72 15.74 5.75
CA LYS A 132 17.16 17.11 5.99
C LYS A 132 18.60 17.19 6.52
N SER A 133 18.94 16.40 7.53
CA SER A 133 20.24 16.44 8.24
C SER A 133 21.31 15.57 7.60
N LYS A 134 20.93 14.62 6.71
CA LYS A 134 21.79 13.62 6.08
C LYS A 134 22.44 12.62 7.04
N ASN A 135 22.21 12.73 8.32
CA ASN A 135 22.69 11.79 9.33
C ASN A 135 21.69 11.68 10.50
N LEU A 136 21.74 10.56 11.20
CA LEU A 136 20.89 10.30 12.36
C LEU A 136 21.64 9.38 13.33
N ILE A 137 21.71 9.79 14.61
CA ILE A 137 22.31 8.99 15.67
C ILE A 137 21.22 8.45 16.59
N LEU A 138 21.09 7.13 16.65
CA LEU A 138 20.16 6.44 17.55
C LEU A 138 20.88 6.05 18.84
N ARG A 139 20.46 6.62 19.98
CA ARG A 139 21.01 6.34 21.31
C ARG A 139 20.02 5.52 22.15
N GLY A 140 20.52 4.64 23.00
CA GLY A 140 19.71 3.85 23.92
C GLY A 140 20.49 2.66 24.51
N ALA A 141 19.94 1.99 25.52
CA ALA A 141 20.53 0.82 26.13
C ALA A 141 20.70 -0.34 25.11
N PRO A 142 21.62 -1.30 25.37
CA PRO A 142 21.69 -2.54 24.58
C PRO A 142 20.34 -3.25 24.54
N GLY A 143 20.01 -3.87 23.39
CA GLY A 143 18.77 -4.63 23.23
C GLY A 143 17.49 -3.80 22.99
N THR A 144 17.56 -2.46 22.93
CA THR A 144 16.38 -1.59 22.71
C THR A 144 15.92 -1.48 21.24
N GLY A 145 16.44 -2.32 20.34
CA GLY A 145 16.00 -2.37 18.95
C GLY A 145 16.54 -1.26 18.02
N LYS A 146 17.62 -0.56 18.41
CA LYS A 146 18.22 0.53 17.60
C LYS A 146 18.58 0.10 16.19
N THR A 147 19.25 -1.03 16.03
CA THR A 147 19.63 -1.57 14.70
C THR A 147 18.40 -1.96 13.87
N TYR A 148 17.40 -2.52 14.52
CA TYR A 148 16.12 -2.81 13.86
C TYR A 148 15.45 -1.53 13.36
N LEU A 149 15.37 -0.50 14.22
CA LEU A 149 14.82 0.81 13.86
C LEU A 149 15.60 1.47 12.72
N ALA A 150 16.94 1.40 12.74
CA ALA A 150 17.77 1.93 11.66
C ALA A 150 17.45 1.28 10.30
N LYS A 151 17.30 -0.06 10.26
CA LYS A 151 16.91 -0.79 9.07
C LYS A 151 15.51 -0.40 8.57
N GLU A 152 14.55 -0.23 9.48
CA GLU A 152 13.19 0.21 9.14
C GLU A 152 13.18 1.62 8.51
N ILE A 153 13.96 2.55 9.07
CA ILE A 153 14.11 3.91 8.51
C ILE A 153 14.76 3.85 7.12
N ALA A 154 15.78 3.01 6.94
CA ALA A 154 16.43 2.82 5.65
C ALA A 154 15.47 2.22 4.61
N MET A 155 14.70 1.21 4.98
CA MET A 155 13.65 0.63 4.12
C MET A 155 12.59 1.65 3.71
N GLU A 156 12.17 2.52 4.62
CA GLU A 156 11.23 3.60 4.32
C GLU A 156 11.82 4.59 3.31
N LEU A 157 13.10 4.95 3.46
CA LEU A 157 13.80 5.89 2.57
C LEU A 157 14.01 5.36 1.16
N THR A 158 14.27 4.06 1.04
CA THR A 158 14.53 3.38 -0.25
C THR A 158 13.26 2.84 -0.92
N GLY A 159 12.09 3.07 -0.30
CA GLY A 159 10.83 2.50 -0.80
C GLY A 159 10.80 0.97 -0.77
N GLY A 160 11.56 0.34 0.14
CA GLY A 160 11.66 -1.10 0.29
C GLY A 160 12.74 -1.77 -0.57
N ASN A 161 13.62 -1.00 -1.20
CA ASN A 161 14.71 -1.54 -2.00
C ASN A 161 15.94 -1.83 -1.13
N GLU A 162 16.15 -3.12 -0.80
CA GLU A 162 17.26 -3.57 0.03
C GLU A 162 18.63 -3.38 -0.62
N ASP A 163 18.72 -3.40 -1.95
CA ASP A 163 19.99 -3.23 -2.70
C ASP A 163 20.59 -1.82 -2.52
N GLN A 164 19.80 -0.87 -2.03
CA GLN A 164 20.23 0.50 -1.73
C GLN A 164 20.62 0.70 -0.25
N ILE A 165 20.68 -0.38 0.54
CA ILE A 165 20.94 -0.31 1.98
C ILE A 165 22.24 -1.04 2.28
N GLY A 166 23.29 -0.29 2.63
CA GLY A 166 24.51 -0.83 3.18
C GLY A 166 24.47 -0.85 4.72
N CYS A 167 24.90 -1.94 5.33
CA CYS A 167 25.01 -2.07 6.78
C CYS A 167 26.44 -2.44 7.16
N VAL A 168 27.10 -1.58 7.94
CA VAL A 168 28.47 -1.77 8.40
C VAL A 168 28.49 -1.80 9.92
N GLN A 169 29.24 -2.73 10.50
CA GLN A 169 29.45 -2.82 11.94
C GLN A 169 30.91 -2.45 12.26
N PHE A 170 31.10 -1.32 12.95
CA PHE A 170 32.41 -0.92 13.43
C PHE A 170 32.81 -1.76 14.65
N HIS A 171 34.03 -2.26 14.66
CA HIS A 171 34.67 -2.94 15.77
C HIS A 171 36.10 -2.40 16.01
N PRO A 172 36.74 -2.69 17.13
CA PRO A 172 38.03 -2.07 17.48
C PRO A 172 39.16 -2.25 16.47
N SER A 173 39.11 -3.27 15.62
CA SER A 173 40.08 -3.51 14.54
C SER A 173 39.60 -2.99 13.15
N TYR A 174 38.50 -2.22 13.09
CA TYR A 174 38.03 -1.62 11.86
C TYR A 174 38.85 -0.35 11.59
N ASP A 175 39.60 -0.36 10.46
CA ASP A 175 40.48 0.74 10.07
C ASP A 175 39.82 1.63 9.01
N TYR A 176 40.43 2.80 8.78
CA TYR A 176 40.00 3.76 7.77
C TYR A 176 40.00 3.16 6.36
N THR A 177 40.97 2.32 6.07
CA THR A 177 41.07 1.58 4.80
C THR A 177 39.92 0.64 4.55
N ASP A 178 39.40 -0.04 5.61
CA ASP A 178 38.24 -0.91 5.51
C ASP A 178 36.97 -0.12 5.18
N PHE A 179 36.89 1.12 5.64
CA PHE A 179 35.74 2.01 5.37
C PHE A 179 35.77 2.66 3.98
N VAL A 180 36.96 3.03 3.49
CA VAL A 180 37.09 3.79 2.23
C VAL A 180 37.39 2.89 1.03
N GLU A 181 38.10 1.78 1.22
CA GLU A 181 38.52 0.88 0.16
C GLU A 181 37.81 -0.48 0.14
N GLY A 182 37.05 -0.78 1.17
CA GLY A 182 36.34 -2.05 1.37
C GLY A 182 34.91 -2.10 0.84
N LEU A 183 34.50 -1.12 0.02
CA LEU A 183 33.18 -1.07 -0.63
C LEU A 183 33.29 -1.49 -2.09
#